data_0e53704a165a06941186a27ed0317c5d
#
_entry.id   0e53704a165a06941186a27ed0317c5d
#
_cell.length_a   1.000
_cell.length_b   1.000
_cell.length_c   1.000
_cell.angle_alpha   90.00
_cell.angle_beta   90.00
_cell.angle_gamma   90.00
#
_symmetry.space_group_name_H-M   'P 1'
#
loop_
_entity.id
_entity.type
_entity.pdbx_description
1 polymer ?
#
loop_
_entity_poly.entity_id
_entity_poly.type
_entity_poly.pdbx_seq_one_letter_code
_entity_poly.pdbx_strand_id
1 'polypeptide(L)'
;MNVPLTIEARPVGGQRLFVVDGLFKSDFVRTLHVMLLRQSFSLSDYDTEATERIRHWKSEFPPVFFAANPLLQVWHDAVVAKTKELFAGSALVLDRVHANAHLFGDHQHAHIDADPGVTAIYYANPEWESDWQGETIFYAPNGEPWHALAPKPGRLAVFEGNILHRGGVPARSCFAARLSVAFKFTGS
;
A
#
# COMPACT_ATOMS: atom_id res chain seq x y z
N MET A 1 -9.15 -15.43 -13.60
CA MET A 1 -7.84 -16.02 -13.99
C MET A 1 -6.81 -15.70 -12.93
N ASN A 2 -5.94 -16.65 -12.54
CA ASN A 2 -4.86 -16.36 -11.62
C ASN A 2 -3.72 -15.65 -12.35
N VAL A 3 -3.26 -14.51 -11.83
CA VAL A 3 -2.08 -13.82 -12.32
C VAL A 3 -0.84 -14.61 -11.86
N PRO A 4 0.12 -14.92 -12.72
CA PRO A 4 1.37 -15.56 -12.29
C PRO A 4 2.16 -14.63 -11.35
N LEU A 5 2.90 -15.21 -10.41
CA LEU A 5 3.80 -14.43 -9.55
C LEU A 5 4.89 -13.78 -10.40
N THR A 6 4.96 -12.47 -10.33
CA THR A 6 6.03 -11.67 -10.96
C THR A 6 6.61 -10.69 -9.96
N ILE A 7 7.92 -10.45 -10.05
CA ILE A 7 8.63 -9.44 -9.25
C ILE A 7 9.40 -8.56 -10.22
N GLU A 8 9.12 -7.27 -10.19
CA GLU A 8 9.78 -6.27 -11.03
C GLU A 8 10.46 -5.22 -10.16
N ALA A 9 11.76 -5.00 -10.37
CA ALA A 9 12.48 -3.89 -9.74
C ALA A 9 12.28 -2.61 -10.55
N ARG A 10 11.87 -1.54 -9.89
CA ARG A 10 11.65 -0.20 -10.47
C ARG A 10 12.37 0.87 -9.64
N PRO A 11 13.70 0.92 -9.64
CA PRO A 11 14.44 1.84 -8.76
C PRO A 11 14.08 3.31 -9.04
N VAL A 12 14.09 4.13 -7.98
CA VAL A 12 13.81 5.56 -8.01
C VAL A 12 15.04 6.30 -7.48
N GLY A 13 15.79 6.98 -8.36
CA GLY A 13 16.98 7.74 -7.96
C GLY A 13 18.05 6.89 -7.24
N GLY A 14 18.13 5.58 -7.55
CA GLY A 14 19.02 4.63 -6.88
C GLY A 14 18.41 3.92 -5.67
N GLN A 15 17.26 4.35 -5.18
CA GLN A 15 16.51 3.72 -4.08
C GLN A 15 15.68 2.54 -4.60
N ARG A 16 15.51 1.51 -3.76
CA ARG A 16 14.83 0.27 -4.14
C ARG A 16 13.30 0.43 -4.10
N LEU A 17 12.66 0.08 -5.21
CA LEU A 17 11.22 -0.14 -5.33
C LEU A 17 11.00 -1.46 -6.08
N PHE A 18 10.18 -2.34 -5.52
CA PHE A 18 9.76 -3.59 -6.11
C PHE A 18 8.25 -3.63 -6.28
N VAL A 19 7.80 -4.16 -7.41
CA VAL A 19 6.38 -4.40 -7.71
C VAL A 19 6.17 -5.90 -7.80
N VAL A 20 5.27 -6.44 -6.99
CA VAL A 20 4.95 -7.87 -6.93
C VAL A 20 3.49 -8.05 -7.34
N ASP A 21 3.25 -8.80 -8.40
CA ASP A 21 1.92 -9.21 -8.84
C ASP A 21 1.75 -10.73 -8.64
N GLY A 22 0.53 -11.19 -8.41
CA GLY A 22 0.21 -12.62 -8.33
C GLY A 22 0.60 -13.31 -7.02
N LEU A 23 0.90 -12.55 -5.95
CA LEU A 23 1.22 -13.14 -4.63
C LEU A 23 0.02 -13.93 -4.08
N PHE A 24 -1.19 -13.49 -4.38
CA PHE A 24 -2.43 -14.14 -3.96
C PHE A 24 -3.36 -14.43 -5.15
N LYS A 25 -4.13 -15.51 -5.05
CA LYS A 25 -5.15 -15.86 -6.05
C LYS A 25 -6.32 -14.87 -6.00
N SER A 26 -7.02 -14.68 -7.13
CA SER A 26 -8.12 -13.71 -7.24
C SER A 26 -9.23 -13.91 -6.22
N ASP A 27 -9.57 -15.16 -5.87
CA ASP A 27 -10.62 -15.44 -4.87
C ASP A 27 -10.18 -15.05 -3.45
N PHE A 28 -8.89 -15.21 -3.15
CA PHE A 28 -8.32 -14.73 -1.90
C PHE A 28 -8.41 -13.21 -1.81
N VAL A 29 -8.04 -12.49 -2.90
CA VAL A 29 -8.11 -11.02 -2.96
C VAL A 29 -9.55 -10.55 -2.74
N ARG A 30 -10.54 -11.19 -3.38
CA ARG A 30 -11.97 -10.89 -3.20
C ARG A 30 -12.43 -11.06 -1.75
N THR A 31 -12.09 -12.20 -1.15
CA THR A 31 -12.48 -12.49 0.23
C THR A 31 -11.86 -11.50 1.20
N LEU A 32 -10.57 -11.21 1.04
CA LEU A 32 -9.85 -10.24 1.85
C LEU A 32 -10.45 -8.83 1.72
N HIS A 33 -10.77 -8.39 0.50
CA HIS A 33 -11.41 -7.10 0.25
C HIS A 33 -12.71 -6.94 1.07
N VAL A 34 -13.59 -7.94 1.03
CA VAL A 34 -14.86 -7.93 1.79
C VAL A 34 -14.59 -7.83 3.30
N MET A 35 -13.57 -8.53 3.79
CA MET A 35 -13.20 -8.46 5.22
C MET A 35 -12.68 -7.09 5.62
N LEU A 36 -11.86 -6.46 4.78
CA LEU A 36 -11.30 -5.14 5.02
C LEU A 36 -12.37 -4.04 4.95
N LEU A 37 -13.32 -4.11 4.02
CA LEU A 37 -14.43 -3.17 3.92
C LEU A 37 -15.37 -3.19 5.14
N ARG A 38 -15.38 -4.26 5.93
CA ARG A 38 -16.18 -4.36 7.16
C ARG A 38 -15.52 -3.71 8.37
N GLN A 39 -14.30 -3.22 8.21
CA GLN A 39 -13.60 -2.54 9.30
C GLN A 39 -14.12 -1.11 9.48
N SER A 40 -13.95 -0.59 10.69
CA SER A 40 -14.29 0.80 10.99
C SER A 40 -13.19 1.71 10.47
N PHE A 41 -13.55 2.65 9.62
CA PHE A 41 -12.66 3.71 9.15
C PHE A 41 -12.98 5.02 9.87
N SER A 42 -11.95 5.77 10.24
CA SER A 42 -12.06 7.12 10.79
C SER A 42 -11.32 8.11 9.88
N LEU A 43 -11.82 9.34 9.82
CA LEU A 43 -11.15 10.44 9.08
C LEU A 43 -10.05 11.02 9.97
N SER A 44 -8.97 10.29 10.13
CA SER A 44 -7.94 10.56 11.15
C SER A 44 -6.51 10.61 10.63
N ASP A 45 -6.22 10.05 9.44
CA ASP A 45 -4.87 10.03 8.90
C ASP A 45 -4.50 11.34 8.19
N TYR A 46 -3.23 11.71 8.22
CA TYR A 46 -2.67 12.85 7.49
C TYR A 46 -1.22 12.55 7.10
N ASP A 47 -0.71 13.20 6.06
CA ASP A 47 0.59 12.87 5.50
C ASP A 47 1.75 13.49 6.28
N THR A 48 1.60 14.74 6.75
CA THR A 48 2.59 15.48 7.52
C THR A 48 1.91 16.43 8.51
N GLU A 49 2.59 16.87 9.55
CA GLU A 49 2.07 17.86 10.50
C GLU A 49 1.59 19.14 9.80
N ALA A 50 2.31 19.59 8.76
CA ALA A 50 1.93 20.76 7.99
C ALA A 50 0.61 20.60 7.21
N THR A 51 0.18 19.36 6.97
CA THR A 51 -1.00 19.01 6.19
C THR A 51 -2.12 18.38 7.03
N GLU A 52 -2.04 18.40 8.35
CA GLU A 52 -2.97 17.75 9.29
C GLU A 52 -4.46 18.11 9.10
N ARG A 53 -4.76 19.24 8.44
CA ARG A 53 -6.11 19.67 8.14
C ARG A 53 -6.75 18.89 6.97
N ILE A 54 -5.93 18.27 6.14
CA ILE A 54 -6.36 17.43 5.02
C ILE A 54 -6.24 15.99 5.49
N ARG A 55 -7.36 15.42 5.91
CA ARG A 55 -7.41 14.08 6.46
C ARG A 55 -7.99 13.10 5.48
N HIS A 56 -7.58 11.85 5.59
CA HIS A 56 -8.12 10.73 4.82
C HIS A 56 -8.54 9.57 5.73
N TRP A 57 -9.34 8.68 5.17
CA TRP A 57 -9.95 7.57 5.90
C TRP A 57 -8.93 6.49 6.19
N LYS A 58 -8.83 6.09 7.47
CA LYS A 58 -7.88 5.12 7.98
C LYS A 58 -8.55 4.11 8.90
N SER A 59 -8.07 2.86 8.84
CA SER A 59 -8.37 1.81 9.81
C SER A 59 -7.06 1.18 10.28
N GLU A 60 -6.81 1.15 11.59
CA GLU A 60 -5.62 0.54 12.20
C GLU A 60 -5.82 -0.97 12.38
N PHE A 61 -4.75 -1.73 12.14
CA PHE A 61 -4.75 -3.18 12.29
C PHE A 61 -3.70 -3.64 13.32
N PRO A 62 -4.07 -3.70 14.60
CA PRO A 62 -3.18 -4.22 15.64
C PRO A 62 -2.92 -5.72 15.44
N PRO A 63 -1.86 -6.30 16.03
CA PRO A 63 -1.53 -7.73 15.88
C PRO A 63 -2.70 -8.68 16.15
N VAL A 64 -3.55 -8.36 17.13
CA VAL A 64 -4.75 -9.16 17.46
C VAL A 64 -5.74 -9.26 16.30
N PHE A 65 -5.78 -8.28 15.42
CA PHE A 65 -6.63 -8.28 14.22
C PHE A 65 -6.28 -9.45 13.29
N PHE A 66 -4.99 -9.70 13.08
CA PHE A 66 -4.53 -10.80 12.21
C PHE A 66 -4.75 -12.15 12.86
N ALA A 67 -4.43 -12.27 14.17
CA ALA A 67 -4.61 -13.50 14.94
C ALA A 67 -6.08 -13.95 15.04
N ALA A 68 -7.03 -13.06 14.87
CA ALA A 68 -8.46 -13.35 14.96
C ALA A 68 -8.99 -14.20 13.79
N ASN A 69 -8.27 -14.29 12.68
CA ASN A 69 -8.75 -15.01 11.49
C ASN A 69 -7.58 -15.61 10.68
N PRO A 70 -7.61 -16.94 10.39
CA PRO A 70 -6.54 -17.61 9.65
C PRO A 70 -6.22 -16.99 8.28
N LEU A 71 -7.22 -16.46 7.56
CA LEU A 71 -7.00 -15.82 6.26
C LEU A 71 -6.21 -14.51 6.42
N LEU A 72 -6.56 -13.70 7.43
CA LEU A 72 -5.84 -12.46 7.75
C LEU A 72 -4.40 -12.75 8.18
N GLN A 73 -4.20 -13.81 8.97
CA GLN A 73 -2.87 -14.23 9.41
C GLN A 73 -2.01 -14.68 8.21
N VAL A 74 -2.54 -15.53 7.32
CA VAL A 74 -1.85 -15.97 6.11
C VAL A 74 -1.47 -14.78 5.22
N TRP A 75 -2.39 -13.82 5.04
CA TRP A 75 -2.11 -12.60 4.29
C TRP A 75 -0.98 -11.78 4.91
N HIS A 76 -1.10 -11.49 6.20
CA HIS A 76 -0.10 -10.74 6.96
C HIS A 76 1.29 -11.37 6.82
N ASP A 77 1.39 -12.67 7.13
CA ASP A 77 2.67 -13.38 7.14
C ASP A 77 3.30 -13.44 5.75
N ALA A 78 2.50 -13.64 4.69
CA ALA A 78 2.98 -13.63 3.31
C ALA A 78 3.52 -12.25 2.88
N VAL A 79 2.85 -11.15 3.25
CA VAL A 79 3.32 -9.79 2.96
C VAL A 79 4.61 -9.50 3.73
N VAL A 80 4.66 -9.83 5.02
CA VAL A 80 5.86 -9.63 5.85
C VAL A 80 7.04 -10.45 5.33
N ALA A 81 6.82 -11.72 5.02
CA ALA A 81 7.87 -12.61 4.49
C ALA A 81 8.40 -12.10 3.15
N LYS A 82 7.50 -11.70 2.21
CA LYS A 82 7.90 -11.16 0.91
C LYS A 82 8.68 -9.85 1.05
N THR A 83 8.29 -8.97 1.95
CA THR A 83 9.00 -7.71 2.22
C THR A 83 10.42 -7.99 2.71
N LYS A 84 10.57 -8.89 3.69
CA LYS A 84 11.88 -9.28 4.22
C LYS A 84 12.76 -10.00 3.18
N GLU A 85 12.17 -10.80 2.29
CA GLU A 85 12.88 -11.44 1.17
C GLU A 85 13.47 -10.40 0.20
N LEU A 86 12.66 -9.40 -0.21
CA LEU A 86 13.07 -8.36 -1.16
C LEU A 86 14.12 -7.40 -0.58
N PHE A 87 14.13 -7.24 0.73
CA PHE A 87 15.10 -6.45 1.48
C PHE A 87 16.03 -7.34 2.32
N ALA A 88 16.42 -8.50 1.77
CA ALA A 88 17.33 -9.41 2.44
C ALA A 88 18.65 -8.70 2.82
N GLY A 89 19.10 -8.90 4.05
CA GLY A 89 20.25 -8.18 4.63
C GLY A 89 19.88 -6.99 5.50
N SER A 90 18.62 -6.55 5.47
CA SER A 90 18.09 -5.50 6.37
C SER A 90 17.44 -6.11 7.61
N ALA A 91 17.67 -5.50 8.77
CA ALA A 91 17.08 -5.92 10.05
C ALA A 91 15.65 -5.32 10.24
N LEU A 92 14.72 -5.68 9.35
CA LEU A 92 13.37 -5.10 9.33
C LEU A 92 12.50 -5.62 10.46
N VAL A 93 11.90 -4.70 11.22
CA VAL A 93 10.88 -4.95 12.23
C VAL A 93 9.58 -4.30 11.77
N LEU A 94 8.47 -5.07 11.73
CA LEU A 94 7.15 -4.51 11.43
C LEU A 94 6.71 -3.61 12.59
N ASP A 95 6.48 -2.34 12.31
CA ASP A 95 6.06 -1.32 13.27
C ASP A 95 4.53 -1.25 13.35
N ARG A 96 3.87 -1.04 12.20
CA ARG A 96 2.41 -0.89 12.15
C ARG A 96 1.82 -1.31 10.82
N VAL A 97 0.52 -1.65 10.84
CA VAL A 97 -0.28 -1.93 9.64
C VAL A 97 -1.58 -1.13 9.73
N HIS A 98 -1.92 -0.45 8.63
CA HIS A 98 -3.19 0.27 8.52
C HIS A 98 -3.72 0.24 7.09
N ALA A 99 -5.04 0.32 6.94
CA ALA A 99 -5.69 0.54 5.65
C ALA A 99 -6.01 2.00 5.44
N ASN A 100 -5.83 2.49 4.22
CA ASN A 100 -6.33 3.77 3.75
C ASN A 100 -7.42 3.52 2.70
N ALA A 101 -8.52 4.27 2.81
CA ALA A 101 -9.59 4.28 1.83
C ALA A 101 -9.69 5.69 1.22
N HIS A 102 -9.47 5.81 -0.09
CA HIS A 102 -9.60 7.08 -0.80
C HIS A 102 -10.82 7.03 -1.73
N LEU A 103 -11.61 8.09 -1.68
CA LEU A 103 -12.76 8.33 -2.53
C LEU A 103 -12.48 9.49 -3.49
N PHE A 104 -13.33 9.66 -4.50
CA PHE A 104 -13.27 10.86 -5.32
C PHE A 104 -13.42 12.12 -4.45
N GLY A 105 -12.52 13.08 -4.64
CA GLY A 105 -12.51 14.33 -3.85
C GLY A 105 -11.57 14.31 -2.64
N ASP A 106 -11.05 13.14 -2.24
CA ASP A 106 -10.00 13.08 -1.23
C ASP A 106 -8.68 13.67 -1.78
N HIS A 107 -7.72 13.88 -0.89
CA HIS A 107 -6.40 14.36 -1.26
C HIS A 107 -5.33 13.71 -0.39
N GLN A 108 -4.21 13.32 -0.99
CA GLN A 108 -3.02 12.89 -0.28
C GLN A 108 -1.81 13.70 -0.79
N HIS A 109 -1.08 14.31 0.13
CA HIS A 109 0.15 15.03 -0.18
C HIS A 109 1.32 14.07 -0.40
N ALA A 110 2.31 14.53 -1.16
CA ALA A 110 3.56 13.78 -1.27
C ALA A 110 4.32 13.83 0.06
N HIS A 111 4.77 12.66 0.52
CA HIS A 111 5.47 12.49 1.79
C HIS A 111 6.49 11.35 1.72
N ILE A 112 7.35 11.28 2.71
CA ILE A 112 8.19 10.12 3.02
C ILE A 112 7.64 9.44 4.26
N ASP A 113 7.84 8.14 4.39
CA ASP A 113 7.32 7.36 5.52
C ASP A 113 8.29 7.23 6.68
N ALA A 114 9.53 6.84 6.39
CA ALA A 114 10.58 6.66 7.38
C ALA A 114 11.97 6.63 6.72
N ASP A 115 12.99 7.07 7.46
CA ASP A 115 14.40 6.97 7.06
C ASP A 115 15.25 6.68 8.31
N PRO A 116 15.84 5.47 8.48
CA PRO A 116 15.66 4.30 7.62
C PRO A 116 14.33 3.58 7.85
N GLY A 117 13.84 2.91 6.81
CA GLY A 117 12.63 2.09 6.86
C GLY A 117 12.21 1.56 5.51
N VAL A 118 11.22 0.68 5.53
CA VAL A 118 10.61 0.09 4.33
C VAL A 118 9.11 0.14 4.45
N THR A 119 8.45 0.48 3.35
CA THR A 119 6.98 0.43 3.25
C THR A 119 6.57 -0.63 2.24
N ALA A 120 5.57 -1.43 2.60
CA ALA A 120 4.88 -2.33 1.68
C ALA A 120 3.41 -1.91 1.57
N ILE A 121 2.97 -1.52 0.35
CA ILE A 121 1.58 -1.16 0.07
C ILE A 121 0.92 -2.31 -0.68
N TYR A 122 -0.09 -2.92 -0.06
CA TYR A 122 -0.96 -3.92 -0.69
C TYR A 122 -2.22 -3.25 -1.22
N TYR A 123 -2.53 -3.44 -2.52
CA TYR A 123 -3.75 -2.93 -3.15
C TYR A 123 -4.85 -3.97 -3.03
N ALA A 124 -5.87 -3.65 -2.24
CA ALA A 124 -6.85 -4.62 -1.77
C ALA A 124 -8.13 -4.70 -2.62
N ASN A 125 -8.31 -3.84 -3.62
CA ASN A 125 -9.47 -3.91 -4.51
C ASN A 125 -9.39 -5.17 -5.41
N PRO A 126 -10.49 -5.91 -5.61
CA PRO A 126 -10.51 -7.12 -6.42
C PRO A 126 -10.56 -6.85 -7.93
N GLU A 127 -10.86 -5.62 -8.31
CA GLU A 127 -10.88 -5.10 -9.67
C GLU A 127 -10.47 -3.63 -9.65
N TRP A 128 -9.85 -3.16 -10.73
CA TRP A 128 -9.50 -1.76 -10.93
C TRP A 128 -9.35 -1.47 -12.42
N GLU A 129 -10.08 -0.48 -12.91
CA GLU A 129 -10.00 -0.04 -14.29
C GLU A 129 -9.00 1.11 -14.45
N SER A 130 -8.34 1.19 -15.61
CA SER A 130 -7.34 2.22 -15.87
C SER A 130 -7.92 3.64 -15.77
N ASP A 131 -9.16 3.82 -16.23
CA ASP A 131 -9.84 5.12 -16.20
C ASP A 131 -10.29 5.56 -14.80
N TRP A 132 -10.17 4.68 -13.81
CA TRP A 132 -10.45 5.02 -12.42
C TRP A 132 -9.31 5.78 -11.75
N GLN A 133 -8.15 5.91 -12.40
CA GLN A 133 -6.98 6.59 -11.81
C GLN A 133 -6.50 5.96 -10.49
N GLY A 134 -6.04 6.77 -9.54
CA GLY A 134 -5.69 6.27 -8.21
C GLY A 134 -4.28 5.66 -8.13
N GLU A 135 -3.41 5.93 -9.09
CA GLU A 135 -2.03 5.48 -9.11
C GLU A 135 -1.26 6.00 -7.90
N THR A 136 -0.42 5.15 -7.29
CA THR A 136 0.61 5.65 -6.39
C THR A 136 1.72 6.28 -7.24
N ILE A 137 2.00 7.56 -6.98
CA ILE A 137 3.06 8.31 -7.67
C ILE A 137 4.31 8.30 -6.80
N PHE A 138 5.42 7.88 -7.39
CA PHE A 138 6.75 7.97 -6.81
C PHE A 138 7.53 9.08 -7.52
N TYR A 139 8.25 9.87 -6.76
CA TYR A 139 8.95 11.05 -7.26
C TYR A 139 10.46 10.83 -7.24
N ALA A 140 11.14 11.33 -8.28
CA ALA A 140 12.59 11.42 -8.30
C ALA A 140 13.09 12.43 -7.24
N PRO A 141 14.39 12.38 -6.87
CA PRO A 141 14.97 13.34 -5.91
C PRO A 141 14.82 14.83 -6.30
N ASN A 142 14.60 15.12 -7.58
CA ASN A 142 14.33 16.48 -8.06
C ASN A 142 12.86 16.90 -7.95
N GLY A 143 11.98 16.04 -7.41
CA GLY A 143 10.56 16.28 -7.22
C GLY A 143 9.67 15.99 -8.46
N GLU A 144 10.25 15.55 -9.57
CA GLU A 144 9.48 15.18 -10.76
C GLU A 144 8.86 13.77 -10.62
N PRO A 145 7.63 13.52 -11.12
CA PRO A 145 7.06 12.19 -11.15
C PRO A 145 7.96 11.20 -11.89
N TRP A 146 8.27 10.08 -11.26
CA TRP A 146 9.15 9.06 -11.83
C TRP A 146 8.40 7.79 -12.23
N HIS A 147 7.60 7.25 -11.32
CA HIS A 147 6.74 6.11 -11.58
C HIS A 147 5.31 6.40 -11.15
N ALA A 148 4.35 5.99 -11.97
CA ALA A 148 2.93 5.89 -11.63
C ALA A 148 2.55 4.42 -11.55
N LEU A 149 2.13 3.95 -10.39
CA LEU A 149 1.84 2.54 -10.13
C LEU A 149 0.34 2.34 -9.95
N ALA A 150 -0.31 1.74 -10.95
CA ALA A 150 -1.73 1.43 -10.90
C ALA A 150 -2.06 0.46 -9.76
N PRO A 151 -3.16 0.65 -9.02
CA PRO A 151 -3.58 -0.19 -7.91
C PRO A 151 -4.23 -1.49 -8.42
N LYS A 152 -3.45 -2.34 -9.11
CA LYS A 152 -3.94 -3.63 -9.63
C LYS A 152 -4.35 -4.56 -8.49
N PRO A 153 -5.36 -5.41 -8.70
CA PRO A 153 -5.86 -6.35 -7.69
C PRO A 153 -4.77 -7.23 -7.09
N GLY A 154 -4.60 -7.17 -5.77
CA GLY A 154 -3.63 -7.98 -5.04
C GLY A 154 -2.17 -7.64 -5.28
N ARG A 155 -1.86 -6.54 -5.98
CA ARG A 155 -0.50 -6.03 -6.18
C ARG A 155 0.10 -5.61 -4.84
N LEU A 156 1.42 -5.85 -4.69
CA LEU A 156 2.22 -5.36 -3.57
C LEU A 156 3.34 -4.47 -4.12
N ALA A 157 3.44 -3.24 -3.63
CA ALA A 157 4.58 -2.35 -3.87
C ALA A 157 5.43 -2.29 -2.60
N VAL A 158 6.72 -2.62 -2.70
CA VAL A 158 7.65 -2.62 -1.56
C VAL A 158 8.81 -1.68 -1.86
N PHE A 159 9.05 -0.69 -1.01
CA PHE A 159 10.01 0.36 -1.29
C PHE A 159 10.67 0.94 -0.03
N GLU A 160 11.84 1.55 -0.21
CA GLU A 160 12.50 2.31 0.85
C GLU A 160 11.62 3.47 1.31
N GLY A 161 11.42 3.59 2.63
CA GLY A 161 10.47 4.52 3.21
C GLY A 161 10.79 6.00 2.98
N ASN A 162 12.02 6.31 2.61
CA ASN A 162 12.46 7.67 2.26
C ASN A 162 12.24 8.06 0.78
N ILE A 163 11.62 7.19 -0.03
CA ILE A 163 11.16 7.59 -1.37
C ILE A 163 9.94 8.50 -1.23
N LEU A 164 10.05 9.72 -1.78
CA LEU A 164 8.91 10.64 -1.84
C LEU A 164 7.81 10.04 -2.70
N HIS A 165 6.61 9.92 -2.13
CA HIS A 165 5.46 9.32 -2.82
C HIS A 165 4.13 9.87 -2.31
N ARG A 166 3.07 9.62 -3.07
CA ARG A 166 1.68 9.84 -2.64
C ARG A 166 0.73 8.80 -3.23
N GLY A 167 -0.33 8.47 -2.53
CA GLY A 167 -1.47 7.75 -3.09
C GLY A 167 -2.31 8.68 -3.97
N GLY A 168 -2.61 8.28 -5.20
CA GLY A 168 -3.59 8.96 -6.03
C GLY A 168 -5.01 8.66 -5.54
N VAL A 169 -5.92 9.58 -5.81
CA VAL A 169 -7.34 9.41 -5.50
C VAL A 169 -8.10 8.94 -6.74
N PRO A 170 -9.22 8.21 -6.56
CA PRO A 170 -10.03 7.77 -7.69
C PRO A 170 -10.60 8.93 -8.50
N ALA A 171 -10.76 8.70 -9.81
CA ALA A 171 -11.50 9.60 -10.69
C ALA A 171 -13.00 9.62 -10.33
N ARG A 172 -13.71 10.65 -10.78
CA ARG A 172 -15.18 10.78 -10.58
C ARG A 172 -15.97 9.60 -11.15
N SER A 173 -15.44 8.90 -12.13
CA SER A 173 -16.05 7.70 -12.74
C SER A 173 -15.96 6.46 -11.86
N CYS A 174 -15.10 6.46 -10.83
CA CYS A 174 -14.94 5.35 -9.89
C CYS A 174 -15.87 5.53 -8.69
N PHE A 175 -16.77 4.59 -8.47
CA PHE A 175 -17.70 4.59 -7.32
C PHE A 175 -17.20 3.70 -6.16
N ALA A 176 -16.06 3.01 -6.35
CA ALA A 176 -15.43 2.22 -5.31
C ALA A 176 -14.37 3.04 -4.55
N ALA A 177 -14.25 2.81 -3.25
CA ALA A 177 -13.10 3.30 -2.51
C ALA A 177 -11.82 2.61 -3.00
N ARG A 178 -10.76 3.38 -3.26
CA ARG A 178 -9.42 2.83 -3.44
C ARG A 178 -8.90 2.37 -2.08
N LEU A 179 -8.91 1.07 -1.88
CA LEU A 179 -8.48 0.45 -0.63
C LEU A 179 -7.04 -0.04 -0.75
N SER A 180 -6.14 0.53 0.05
CA SER A 180 -4.75 0.10 0.15
C SER A 180 -4.38 -0.15 1.61
N VAL A 181 -3.50 -1.14 1.85
CA VAL A 181 -3.01 -1.45 3.18
C VAL A 181 -1.51 -1.25 3.22
N ALA A 182 -1.06 -0.38 4.11
CA ALA A 182 0.34 -0.08 4.32
C ALA A 182 0.89 -0.89 5.50
N PHE A 183 1.96 -1.61 5.25
CA PHE A 183 2.82 -2.26 6.25
C PHE A 183 4.06 -1.42 6.39
N LYS A 184 4.30 -0.85 7.55
CA LYS A 184 5.44 0.02 7.84
C LYS A 184 6.48 -0.74 8.64
N PHE A 185 7.71 -0.73 8.14
CA PHE A 185 8.84 -1.40 8.79
C PHE A 185 9.89 -0.36 9.17
N THR A 186 10.45 -0.51 10.36
CA THR A 186 11.66 0.19 10.81
C THR A 186 12.88 -0.72 10.64
N GLY A 187 14.07 -0.10 10.61
CA GLY A 187 15.34 -0.80 10.44
C GLY A 187 15.90 -0.66 9.02
N SER A 188 17.16 -0.99 8.88
CA SER A 188 17.97 -0.88 7.66
C SER A 188 18.70 -2.19 7.36
#